data_c2f8fec84dd707a67387e522029c8173
#
_entry.id   c2f8fec84dd707a67387e522029c8173
#
_cell.length_a   1.000
_cell.length_b   1.000
_cell.length_c   1.000
_cell.angle_alpha   90.00
_cell.angle_beta   90.00
_cell.angle_gamma   90.00
#
_symmetry.space_group_name_H-M   'P 1'
#
loop_
_entity.id
_entity.type
_entity.pdbx_description
1 polymer ?
#
loop_
_entity_poly.entity_id
_entity_poly.type
_entity_poly.pdbx_seq_one_letter_code
_entity_poly.pdbx_strand_id
1 'polypeptide(L)'
;MKNKHFFILSIIGSLLLVSIAIASSYAYFVANVSGNKDTNNVVVTNGVMVLEYKDGDEINLANAVPGSSVTKTFTVKNTGNVATNYTIYFSELSNKFVDKTDLVYTLTSSDGGKSVAQTQVPSTNEAMVSNYAIDAGKTHTYTLTITFLNKDENQNDNQGVSFSTKISINESVEYKEPRNAEQIVGLAAKDTINFATDDPHNNIRYIGANPNNYVYFNCSDYSNQSDSTCEKWRIIGVFKNVVKVDGTKEDLVKIIRDDAIGNLVWGDNTATDTQNVNNSKLDTKLLNLRQSFSTNYKVEFMAPDGYFNGTNDWSTASLQAILNGSYYNGTYATGAFKNDSTRNAIESVVWNLGGANGNETASENYAAERGTTVYSEHATTWPGRIALMYPSDYGYDTSGNSTTDRATCLSKGLYNWDSASDCYSNDYLYKSGYGQWTLTPRSSNSSPVFYVCISGCVSSIGAGNTSAVRPAAFLKSNISISQGDGSSSNPYQLKIG
;
A
#
# COMPACT_ATOMS: atom_id res chain seq x y z
N MET A 1 29.84 -3.07 -59.63
CA MET A 1 30.04 -3.67 -58.27
C MET A 1 28.98 -3.27 -57.22
N LYS A 2 28.29 -2.14 -57.33
CA LYS A 2 27.27 -1.72 -56.35
C LYS A 2 26.01 -2.63 -56.25
N ASN A 3 25.61 -3.26 -57.36
CA ASN A 3 24.36 -4.04 -57.39
C ASN A 3 24.49 -5.46 -56.73
N LYS A 4 25.70 -6.02 -56.64
CA LYS A 4 25.90 -7.33 -55.97
C LYS A 4 25.75 -7.28 -54.44
N HIS A 5 26.21 -6.19 -53.82
CA HIS A 5 26.05 -6.02 -52.36
C HIS A 5 24.59 -5.76 -51.96
N PHE A 6 23.80 -5.07 -52.78
CA PHE A 6 22.39 -4.84 -52.54
C PHE A 6 21.58 -6.16 -52.62
N PHE A 7 21.94 -7.03 -53.57
CA PHE A 7 21.30 -8.34 -53.73
C PHE A 7 21.60 -9.27 -52.56
N ILE A 8 22.88 -9.30 -52.10
CA ILE A 8 23.29 -10.11 -50.94
C ILE A 8 22.64 -9.61 -49.64
N LEU A 9 22.58 -8.29 -49.43
CA LEU A 9 21.87 -7.69 -48.27
C LEU A 9 20.37 -7.96 -48.31
N SER A 10 19.73 -7.97 -49.46
CA SER A 10 18.32 -8.34 -49.63
C SER A 10 18.06 -9.81 -49.31
N ILE A 11 18.96 -10.73 -49.74
CA ILE A 11 18.82 -12.14 -49.43
C ILE A 11 19.05 -12.42 -47.93
N ILE A 12 20.03 -11.76 -47.32
CA ILE A 12 20.25 -11.88 -45.85
C ILE A 12 19.08 -11.31 -45.06
N GLY A 13 18.53 -10.17 -45.47
CA GLY A 13 17.34 -9.59 -44.87
C GLY A 13 16.09 -10.48 -45.00
N SER A 14 15.91 -11.11 -46.18
CA SER A 14 14.80 -12.05 -46.39
C SER A 14 14.96 -13.36 -45.60
N LEU A 15 16.18 -13.87 -45.48
CA LEU A 15 16.50 -15.05 -44.65
C LEU A 15 16.28 -14.74 -43.16
N LEU A 16 16.65 -13.57 -42.68
CA LEU A 16 16.37 -13.12 -41.32
C LEU A 16 14.86 -12.97 -41.05
N LEU A 17 14.10 -12.39 -41.98
CA LEU A 17 12.64 -12.29 -41.87
C LEU A 17 11.95 -13.65 -41.93
N VAL A 18 12.43 -14.56 -42.76
CA VAL A 18 11.91 -15.94 -42.83
C VAL A 18 12.25 -16.71 -41.56
N SER A 19 13.44 -16.54 -41.00
CA SER A 19 13.82 -17.18 -39.73
C SER A 19 12.99 -16.65 -38.55
N ILE A 20 12.66 -15.35 -38.53
CA ILE A 20 11.76 -14.75 -37.55
C ILE A 20 10.32 -15.27 -37.76
N ALA A 21 9.86 -15.39 -38.99
CA ALA A 21 8.51 -15.87 -39.30
C ALA A 21 8.35 -17.38 -39.01
N ILE A 22 9.40 -18.19 -39.23
CA ILE A 22 9.42 -19.61 -38.85
C ILE A 22 9.48 -19.74 -37.33
N ALA A 23 10.25 -18.89 -36.63
CA ALA A 23 10.30 -18.85 -35.18
C ALA A 23 8.95 -18.50 -34.54
N SER A 24 8.10 -17.72 -35.23
CA SER A 24 6.78 -17.34 -34.73
C SER A 24 5.67 -18.36 -35.02
N SER A 25 5.94 -19.39 -35.85
CA SER A 25 4.95 -20.40 -36.24
C SER A 25 5.06 -21.74 -35.54
N TYR A 26 6.08 -21.92 -34.71
CA TYR A 26 6.24 -23.11 -33.87
C TYR A 26 5.99 -22.76 -32.42
N ALA A 27 5.17 -23.58 -31.74
CA ALA A 27 5.06 -23.57 -30.30
C ALA A 27 6.43 -23.94 -29.71
N TYR A 28 7.13 -23.01 -29.08
CA TYR A 28 8.25 -23.39 -28.27
C TYR A 28 8.19 -22.71 -26.92
N PHE A 29 8.42 -23.56 -25.96
CA PHE A 29 8.68 -23.22 -24.60
C PHE A 29 10.19 -23.01 -24.45
N VAL A 30 10.59 -21.88 -23.91
CA VAL A 30 11.98 -21.63 -23.52
C VAL A 30 12.01 -21.56 -22.00
N ALA A 31 12.53 -22.60 -21.38
CA ALA A 31 12.86 -22.58 -19.96
C ALA A 31 14.33 -22.21 -19.79
N ASN A 32 14.58 -21.14 -19.10
CA ASN A 32 15.91 -20.77 -18.65
C ASN A 32 15.92 -20.78 -17.10
N VAL A 33 16.63 -21.74 -16.53
CA VAL A 33 16.81 -21.86 -15.09
C VAL A 33 18.27 -21.68 -14.77
N SER A 34 18.67 -20.57 -14.21
CA SER A 34 20.04 -20.30 -13.78
C SER A 34 20.11 -20.12 -12.26
N GLY A 35 21.27 -20.15 -11.69
CA GLY A 35 21.49 -19.99 -10.26
C GLY A 35 22.23 -18.70 -9.91
N ASN A 36 22.22 -18.36 -8.64
CA ASN A 36 23.06 -17.31 -8.09
C ASN A 36 24.44 -17.89 -7.76
N LYS A 37 25.51 -17.30 -8.32
CA LYS A 37 26.88 -17.74 -8.12
C LYS A 37 27.55 -17.17 -6.87
N ASP A 38 26.88 -16.35 -6.11
CA ASP A 38 27.46 -15.67 -4.96
C ASP A 38 27.42 -16.56 -3.72
N THR A 39 28.57 -16.74 -3.10
CA THR A 39 28.73 -17.43 -1.83
C THR A 39 28.44 -16.38 -0.70
N ASN A 40 27.37 -16.57 0.03
CA ASN A 40 27.07 -15.71 1.17
C ASN A 40 27.70 -16.28 2.45
N ASN A 41 28.53 -15.48 3.12
CA ASN A 41 29.12 -15.80 4.40
C ASN A 41 28.43 -14.98 5.50
N VAL A 42 27.82 -15.66 6.47
CA VAL A 42 27.26 -15.01 7.67
C VAL A 42 28.07 -15.46 8.88
N VAL A 43 28.62 -14.48 9.61
CA VAL A 43 29.37 -14.74 10.85
C VAL A 43 28.47 -14.46 12.03
N VAL A 44 28.19 -15.49 12.83
CA VAL A 44 27.49 -15.37 14.11
C VAL A 44 28.50 -15.48 15.25
N THR A 45 28.30 -14.75 16.34
CA THR A 45 29.26 -14.53 17.46
C THR A 45 29.85 -15.82 18.09
N ASN A 46 29.27 -16.98 17.89
CA ASN A 46 29.76 -18.27 18.44
C ASN A 46 29.84 -19.40 17.41
N GLY A 47 29.70 -19.13 16.12
CA GLY A 47 29.80 -20.11 15.05
C GLY A 47 29.86 -19.44 13.69
N VAL A 48 30.41 -20.15 12.70
CA VAL A 48 30.49 -19.71 11.30
C VAL A 48 29.44 -20.50 10.52
N MET A 49 28.44 -19.79 9.99
CA MET A 49 27.47 -20.32 9.04
C MET A 49 27.95 -19.97 7.63
N VAL A 50 28.14 -20.97 6.78
CA VAL A 50 28.52 -20.76 5.40
C VAL A 50 27.75 -21.74 4.54
N LEU A 51 26.87 -21.20 3.69
CA LEU A 51 26.22 -22.00 2.67
C LEU A 51 26.95 -21.83 1.34
N GLU A 52 27.34 -22.93 0.77
CA GLU A 52 27.86 -23.02 -0.60
C GLU A 52 26.74 -23.53 -1.50
N TYR A 53 26.34 -22.72 -2.46
CA TYR A 53 25.44 -23.12 -3.52
C TYR A 53 26.25 -23.41 -4.78
N LYS A 54 26.10 -24.62 -5.28
CA LYS A 54 26.70 -25.01 -6.55
C LYS A 54 25.58 -25.22 -7.56
N ASP A 55 25.51 -24.30 -8.51
CA ASP A 55 24.59 -24.39 -9.63
C ASP A 55 25.02 -25.51 -10.61
N GLY A 56 24.04 -26.24 -11.12
CA GLY A 56 24.24 -27.17 -12.18
C GLY A 56 24.30 -26.50 -13.56
N ASP A 57 24.30 -27.28 -14.59
CA ASP A 57 24.29 -26.80 -15.97
C ASP A 57 23.04 -25.96 -16.26
N GLU A 58 23.20 -24.92 -17.06
CA GLU A 58 22.06 -24.14 -17.56
C GLU A 58 21.16 -25.02 -18.43
N ILE A 59 19.85 -24.87 -18.22
CA ILE A 59 18.86 -25.55 -19.02
C ILE A 59 18.33 -24.62 -20.06
N ASN A 60 18.49 -24.97 -21.31
CA ASN A 60 17.86 -24.26 -22.42
C ASN A 60 17.00 -25.27 -23.20
N LEU A 61 15.69 -25.10 -23.13
CA LEU A 61 14.75 -25.95 -23.87
C LEU A 61 14.15 -25.12 -25.00
N ALA A 62 14.72 -25.27 -26.17
CA ALA A 62 14.16 -24.73 -27.39
C ALA A 62 13.11 -25.71 -27.96
N ASN A 63 11.94 -25.20 -28.35
CA ASN A 63 10.86 -25.96 -29.01
C ASN A 63 10.12 -26.97 -28.13
N ALA A 64 9.89 -26.70 -26.85
CA ALA A 64 9.10 -27.57 -25.99
C ALA A 64 7.61 -27.58 -26.42
N VAL A 65 7.07 -28.77 -26.43
CA VAL A 65 5.65 -29.07 -26.70
C VAL A 65 5.02 -29.64 -25.43
N PRO A 66 3.69 -29.68 -25.29
CA PRO A 66 3.05 -30.42 -24.20
C PRO A 66 3.65 -31.83 -24.02
N GLY A 67 3.95 -32.19 -22.77
CA GLY A 67 4.68 -33.38 -22.40
C GLY A 67 6.19 -33.21 -22.26
N SER A 68 6.77 -32.11 -22.69
CA SER A 68 8.20 -31.81 -22.52
C SER A 68 8.56 -31.54 -21.08
N SER A 69 9.72 -32.07 -20.67
CA SER A 69 10.29 -31.80 -19.33
C SER A 69 11.74 -31.38 -19.44
N VAL A 70 12.17 -30.66 -18.43
CA VAL A 70 13.56 -30.23 -18.30
C VAL A 70 14.01 -30.38 -16.85
N THR A 71 15.25 -30.81 -16.66
CA THR A 71 15.78 -31.16 -15.34
C THR A 71 17.06 -30.39 -15.06
N LYS A 72 17.19 -29.87 -13.84
CA LYS A 72 18.37 -29.18 -13.32
C LYS A 72 18.78 -29.81 -11.98
N THR A 73 20.04 -30.16 -11.85
CA THR A 73 20.60 -30.63 -10.58
C THR A 73 21.50 -29.57 -9.98
N PHE A 74 21.35 -29.32 -8.68
CA PHE A 74 22.13 -28.33 -7.92
C PHE A 74 22.36 -28.84 -6.50
N THR A 75 23.31 -28.25 -5.78
CA THR A 75 23.62 -28.63 -4.40
C THR A 75 23.59 -27.43 -3.46
N VAL A 76 23.19 -27.71 -2.22
CA VAL A 76 23.30 -26.79 -1.07
C VAL A 76 24.16 -27.47 -0.04
N LYS A 77 25.29 -26.87 0.33
CA LYS A 77 26.23 -27.43 1.29
C LYS A 77 26.46 -26.45 2.43
N ASN A 78 26.34 -26.95 3.65
CA ASN A 78 26.77 -26.18 4.82
C ASN A 78 28.25 -26.46 5.07
N THR A 79 29.11 -25.49 4.76
CA THR A 79 30.57 -25.57 5.00
C THR A 79 30.94 -24.96 6.36
N GLY A 80 29.97 -24.42 7.10
CA GLY A 80 30.15 -23.94 8.45
C GLY A 80 30.29 -25.05 9.49
N ASN A 81 30.47 -24.65 10.74
CA ASN A 81 30.64 -25.55 11.89
C ASN A 81 29.41 -25.67 12.78
N VAL A 82 28.32 -25.02 12.41
CA VAL A 82 27.02 -25.09 13.10
C VAL A 82 25.92 -25.43 12.12
N ALA A 83 24.86 -26.08 12.60
CA ALA A 83 23.67 -26.30 11.80
C ALA A 83 23.05 -24.96 11.40
N THR A 84 22.51 -24.88 10.20
CA THR A 84 21.78 -23.70 9.71
C THR A 84 20.53 -24.11 8.95
N ASN A 85 19.70 -23.16 8.58
CA ASN A 85 18.55 -23.37 7.72
C ASN A 85 18.73 -22.62 6.41
N TYR A 86 18.11 -23.11 5.35
CA TYR A 86 18.11 -22.46 4.05
C TYR A 86 16.73 -22.50 3.40
N THR A 87 16.53 -21.58 2.47
CA THR A 87 15.35 -21.49 1.62
C THR A 87 15.77 -21.57 0.17
N ILE A 88 15.09 -22.40 -0.62
CA ILE A 88 15.23 -22.50 -2.07
C ILE A 88 14.04 -21.82 -2.72
N TYR A 89 14.29 -20.91 -3.63
CA TYR A 89 13.18 -20.20 -4.28
C TYR A 89 13.47 -19.89 -5.75
N PHE A 90 12.37 -19.71 -6.48
CA PHE A 90 12.42 -19.10 -7.80
C PHE A 90 12.72 -17.62 -7.65
N SER A 91 13.75 -17.13 -8.34
CA SER A 91 14.12 -15.73 -8.43
C SER A 91 14.14 -15.25 -9.88
N GLU A 92 13.92 -13.97 -10.10
CA GLU A 92 13.81 -13.41 -11.45
C GLU A 92 12.81 -14.19 -12.32
N LEU A 93 11.75 -14.69 -11.71
CA LEU A 93 10.76 -15.56 -12.36
C LEU A 93 9.95 -14.77 -13.39
N SER A 94 9.90 -15.27 -14.60
CA SER A 94 9.02 -14.80 -15.67
C SER A 94 8.25 -15.97 -16.24
N ASN A 95 6.99 -16.13 -15.82
CA ASN A 95 6.07 -17.15 -16.33
C ASN A 95 5.01 -16.47 -17.19
N LYS A 96 5.12 -16.63 -18.51
CA LYS A 96 4.22 -16.04 -19.51
C LYS A 96 3.10 -16.98 -19.95
N PHE A 97 3.01 -18.18 -19.40
CA PHE A 97 1.90 -19.09 -19.71
C PHE A 97 0.53 -18.39 -19.45
N VAL A 98 -0.40 -18.56 -20.34
CA VAL A 98 -1.78 -18.04 -20.22
C VAL A 98 -2.51 -18.92 -19.20
N ASP A 99 -2.61 -20.23 -19.47
CA ASP A 99 -3.04 -21.20 -18.46
C ASP A 99 -1.80 -21.62 -17.63
N LYS A 100 -1.73 -21.14 -16.40
CA LYS A 100 -0.63 -21.41 -15.47
C LYS A 100 -0.59 -22.87 -15.01
N THR A 101 -1.72 -23.57 -15.07
CA THR A 101 -1.80 -24.98 -14.64
C THR A 101 -1.14 -25.93 -15.62
N ASP A 102 -0.75 -25.46 -16.80
CA ASP A 102 0.00 -26.23 -17.78
C ASP A 102 1.47 -26.42 -17.40
N LEU A 103 2.02 -25.55 -16.59
CA LEU A 103 3.44 -25.59 -16.19
C LEU A 103 3.56 -26.00 -14.72
N VAL A 104 4.17 -27.16 -14.49
CA VAL A 104 4.39 -27.70 -13.15
C VAL A 104 5.88 -27.97 -12.89
N TYR A 105 6.23 -28.08 -11.62
CA TYR A 105 7.55 -28.51 -11.21
C TYR A 105 7.50 -29.61 -10.15
N THR A 106 8.57 -30.39 -10.07
CA THR A 106 8.89 -31.24 -8.93
C THR A 106 10.30 -30.93 -8.47
N LEU A 107 10.54 -31.02 -7.17
CA LEU A 107 11.85 -30.91 -6.59
C LEU A 107 12.13 -32.17 -5.77
N THR A 108 13.17 -32.91 -6.09
CA THR A 108 13.55 -34.14 -5.37
C THR A 108 14.92 -33.99 -4.76
N SER A 109 15.14 -34.63 -3.63
CA SER A 109 16.45 -34.76 -3.01
C SER A 109 16.67 -36.23 -2.59
N SER A 110 17.89 -36.73 -2.80
CA SER A 110 18.28 -38.11 -2.49
C SER A 110 19.12 -38.25 -1.22
N ASP A 111 19.52 -37.12 -0.61
CA ASP A 111 20.53 -37.07 0.47
C ASP A 111 20.10 -36.24 1.67
N GLY A 112 18.79 -36.18 1.93
CA GLY A 112 18.20 -35.56 3.14
C GLY A 112 17.62 -34.21 2.93
N GLY A 113 17.65 -33.62 1.73
CA GLY A 113 16.96 -32.37 1.41
C GLY A 113 15.44 -32.55 1.31
N LYS A 114 14.71 -31.48 1.44
CA LYS A 114 13.23 -31.47 1.36
C LYS A 114 12.75 -31.62 -0.08
N SER A 115 12.02 -32.68 -0.37
CA SER A 115 11.36 -32.87 -1.68
C SER A 115 10.02 -32.14 -1.72
N VAL A 116 9.64 -31.67 -2.92
CA VAL A 116 8.36 -31.05 -3.25
C VAL A 116 7.68 -31.89 -4.34
N ALA A 117 6.47 -32.34 -4.07
CA ALA A 117 5.64 -33.05 -5.04
C ALA A 117 5.28 -32.14 -6.22
N GLN A 118 4.74 -32.73 -7.29
CA GLN A 118 4.31 -31.97 -8.46
C GLN A 118 3.39 -30.82 -8.07
N THR A 119 3.80 -29.60 -8.38
CA THR A 119 3.15 -28.36 -7.99
C THR A 119 3.19 -27.41 -9.18
N GLN A 120 2.17 -26.58 -9.33
CA GLN A 120 2.13 -25.54 -10.36
C GLN A 120 3.30 -24.56 -10.18
N VAL A 121 3.94 -24.20 -11.29
CA VAL A 121 4.96 -23.13 -11.26
C VAL A 121 4.27 -21.80 -10.97
N PRO A 122 4.74 -21.04 -9.96
CA PRO A 122 4.11 -19.78 -9.57
C PRO A 122 4.21 -18.71 -10.67
N SER A 123 3.49 -17.63 -10.49
CA SER A 123 3.52 -16.47 -11.41
C SER A 123 4.57 -15.43 -11.01
N THR A 124 5.01 -15.46 -9.77
CA THR A 124 6.01 -14.54 -9.18
C THR A 124 7.07 -15.32 -8.42
N ASN A 125 8.11 -14.66 -7.97
CA ASN A 125 9.14 -15.29 -7.14
C ASN A 125 8.49 -15.91 -5.89
N GLU A 126 8.77 -17.19 -5.65
CA GLU A 126 8.19 -17.96 -4.56
C GLU A 126 9.18 -19.03 -4.07
N ALA A 127 9.09 -19.37 -2.78
CA ALA A 127 9.90 -20.40 -2.17
C ALA A 127 9.37 -21.79 -2.52
N MET A 128 10.25 -22.64 -3.05
CA MET A 128 9.99 -24.08 -3.25
C MET A 128 10.18 -24.85 -1.93
N VAL A 129 11.18 -24.49 -1.16
CA VAL A 129 11.52 -25.04 0.15
C VAL A 129 11.84 -23.88 1.07
N SER A 130 11.19 -23.79 2.22
CA SER A 130 11.40 -22.71 3.18
C SER A 130 12.01 -23.22 4.47
N ASN A 131 12.99 -22.49 5.00
CA ASN A 131 13.56 -22.66 6.33
C ASN A 131 13.91 -24.11 6.68
N TYR A 132 14.57 -24.83 5.75
CA TYR A 132 14.90 -26.23 5.92
C TYR A 132 16.30 -26.41 6.50
N ALA A 133 16.41 -27.25 7.56
CA ALA A 133 17.65 -27.43 8.28
C ALA A 133 18.69 -28.22 7.50
N ILE A 134 19.97 -27.83 7.64
CA ILE A 134 21.12 -28.56 7.16
C ILE A 134 22.23 -28.54 8.23
N ASP A 135 22.65 -29.72 8.66
CA ASP A 135 23.71 -29.88 9.66
C ASP A 135 25.08 -29.42 9.12
N ALA A 136 25.97 -29.07 10.04
CA ALA A 136 27.35 -28.70 9.71
C ALA A 136 28.04 -29.78 8.85
N GLY A 137 28.67 -29.35 7.77
CA GLY A 137 29.40 -30.21 6.84
C GLY A 137 28.55 -31.07 5.91
N LYS A 138 27.20 -30.99 5.98
CA LYS A 138 26.29 -31.76 5.12
C LYS A 138 26.06 -31.06 3.78
N THR A 139 25.68 -31.88 2.81
CA THR A 139 25.27 -31.46 1.46
C THR A 139 23.91 -32.05 1.16
N HIS A 140 23.01 -31.24 0.60
CA HIS A 140 21.75 -31.67 0.02
C HIS A 140 21.82 -31.47 -1.49
N THR A 141 21.60 -32.53 -2.25
CA THR A 141 21.55 -32.53 -3.71
C THR A 141 20.11 -32.53 -4.16
N TYR A 142 19.77 -31.57 -5.02
CA TYR A 142 18.44 -31.40 -5.54
C TYR A 142 18.37 -31.62 -7.04
N THR A 143 17.28 -32.22 -7.48
CA THR A 143 16.88 -32.32 -8.88
C THR A 143 15.54 -31.60 -9.05
N LEU A 144 15.57 -30.46 -9.73
CA LEU A 144 14.38 -29.70 -10.14
C LEU A 144 13.97 -30.17 -11.53
N THR A 145 12.74 -30.62 -11.69
CA THR A 145 12.14 -30.94 -12.99
C THR A 145 11.00 -30.03 -13.25
N ILE A 146 11.01 -29.31 -14.37
CA ILE A 146 9.91 -28.46 -14.84
C ILE A 146 9.29 -29.16 -16.04
N THR A 147 7.96 -29.30 -16.02
CA THR A 147 7.19 -30.03 -17.03
C THR A 147 6.07 -29.18 -17.59
N PHE A 148 6.01 -29.09 -18.90
CA PHE A 148 4.81 -28.64 -19.60
C PHE A 148 3.88 -29.85 -19.73
N LEU A 149 2.80 -29.86 -18.97
CA LEU A 149 1.85 -30.96 -18.94
C LEU A 149 1.23 -31.17 -20.31
N ASN A 150 1.04 -32.43 -20.68
CA ASN A 150 0.17 -32.80 -21.80
C ASN A 150 -1.21 -33.14 -21.26
N LYS A 151 -2.18 -32.27 -21.52
CA LYS A 151 -3.58 -32.45 -21.13
C LYS A 151 -4.42 -32.86 -22.34
N ASP A 152 -5.53 -33.55 -22.10
CA ASP A 152 -6.48 -33.93 -23.16
C ASP A 152 -7.39 -32.74 -23.55
N GLU A 153 -6.81 -31.53 -23.63
CA GLU A 153 -7.49 -30.28 -23.96
C GLU A 153 -6.63 -29.40 -24.86
N ASN A 154 -7.24 -28.36 -25.44
CA ASN A 154 -6.53 -27.44 -26.31
C ASN A 154 -5.59 -26.52 -25.50
N GLN A 155 -4.28 -26.67 -25.70
CA GLN A 155 -3.23 -25.87 -25.05
C GLN A 155 -2.59 -24.83 -26.00
N ASN A 156 -3.27 -24.49 -27.10
CA ASN A 156 -2.72 -23.58 -28.11
C ASN A 156 -2.47 -22.16 -27.58
N ASP A 157 -3.14 -21.72 -26.53
CA ASP A 157 -2.94 -20.39 -25.92
C ASP A 157 -1.55 -20.26 -25.27
N ASN A 158 -0.89 -21.37 -24.99
CA ASN A 158 0.47 -21.41 -24.47
C ASN A 158 1.53 -21.61 -25.58
N GLN A 159 1.16 -21.56 -26.85
CA GLN A 159 2.09 -21.64 -27.95
C GLN A 159 2.98 -20.39 -28.04
N GLY A 160 4.28 -20.58 -28.16
CA GLY A 160 5.26 -19.47 -28.27
C GLY A 160 5.49 -18.68 -26.98
N VAL A 161 4.95 -19.15 -25.85
CA VAL A 161 5.12 -18.48 -24.54
C VAL A 161 6.48 -18.86 -23.95
N SER A 162 7.07 -17.93 -23.21
CA SER A 162 8.35 -18.13 -22.55
C SER A 162 8.21 -18.32 -21.04
N PHE A 163 9.11 -19.11 -20.51
CA PHE A 163 9.34 -19.23 -19.07
C PHE A 163 10.84 -19.04 -18.80
N SER A 164 11.16 -18.26 -17.79
CA SER A 164 12.53 -18.13 -17.30
C SER A 164 12.55 -17.92 -15.80
N THR A 165 13.57 -18.45 -15.15
CA THR A 165 13.79 -18.25 -13.71
C THR A 165 15.23 -18.49 -13.36
N LYS A 166 15.66 -18.00 -12.19
CA LYS A 166 16.88 -18.40 -11.49
C LYS A 166 16.51 -19.19 -10.25
N ILE A 167 17.39 -20.09 -9.84
CA ILE A 167 17.31 -20.71 -8.52
C ILE A 167 18.22 -19.93 -7.59
N SER A 168 17.65 -19.47 -6.48
CA SER A 168 18.42 -18.78 -5.44
C SER A 168 18.29 -19.53 -4.12
N ILE A 169 19.38 -19.53 -3.38
CA ILE A 169 19.47 -20.11 -2.05
C ILE A 169 19.82 -18.96 -1.11
N ASN A 170 18.97 -18.75 -0.11
CA ASN A 170 19.26 -17.81 0.97
C ASN A 170 19.39 -18.58 2.28
N GLU A 171 20.37 -18.20 3.07
CA GLU A 171 20.37 -18.51 4.50
C GLU A 171 19.14 -17.91 5.11
N SER A 172 18.35 -18.71 5.81
CA SER A 172 17.13 -18.39 6.54
C SER A 172 16.71 -16.89 6.62
N VAL A 173 16.81 -16.18 5.52
CA VAL A 173 15.97 -15.02 5.34
C VAL A 173 14.63 -15.65 5.06
N GLU A 174 13.81 -15.74 6.10
CA GLU A 174 12.39 -15.97 5.99
C GLU A 174 11.92 -15.26 4.73
N TYR A 175 11.32 -15.99 3.78
CA TYR A 175 10.67 -15.32 2.63
C TYR A 175 9.73 -14.29 3.23
N LYS A 176 10.16 -13.06 3.29
CA LYS A 176 9.27 -11.96 3.61
C LYS A 176 8.42 -11.76 2.38
N GLU A 177 7.17 -12.18 2.47
CA GLU A 177 6.19 -11.68 1.52
C GLU A 177 6.43 -10.17 1.35
N PRO A 178 6.44 -9.68 0.09
CA PRO A 178 6.67 -8.25 -0.13
C PRO A 178 5.70 -7.47 0.76
N ARG A 179 6.23 -6.55 1.55
CA ARG A 179 5.45 -5.72 2.43
C ARG A 179 4.47 -4.89 1.61
N ASN A 180 3.35 -4.50 2.20
CA ASN A 180 2.32 -3.71 1.51
C ASN A 180 2.90 -2.48 0.79
N ALA A 181 3.83 -1.77 1.42
CA ALA A 181 4.50 -0.63 0.80
C ALA A 181 5.30 -1.03 -0.45
N GLU A 182 6.06 -2.14 -0.40
CA GLU A 182 6.84 -2.65 -1.52
C GLU A 182 5.95 -3.10 -2.69
N GLN A 183 4.79 -3.69 -2.38
CA GLN A 183 3.80 -4.09 -3.39
C GLN A 183 3.23 -2.87 -4.12
N ILE A 184 2.85 -1.80 -3.38
CA ILE A 184 2.35 -0.54 -3.98
C ILE A 184 3.45 0.16 -4.78
N VAL A 185 4.70 0.19 -4.30
CA VAL A 185 5.87 0.70 -5.06
C VAL A 185 6.01 -0.06 -6.39
N GLY A 186 5.87 -1.39 -6.36
CA GLY A 186 5.93 -2.23 -7.56
C GLY A 186 4.78 -1.95 -8.56
N LEU A 187 3.59 -1.60 -8.09
CA LEU A 187 2.48 -1.17 -8.93
C LEU A 187 2.76 0.21 -9.55
N ALA A 188 3.18 1.18 -8.75
CA ALA A 188 3.46 2.54 -9.19
C ALA A 188 4.60 2.61 -10.23
N ALA A 189 5.58 1.72 -10.16
CA ALA A 189 6.65 1.62 -11.15
C ALA A 189 6.15 1.24 -12.57
N LYS A 190 4.94 0.70 -12.68
CA LYS A 190 4.33 0.23 -13.94
C LYS A 190 3.15 1.08 -14.39
N ASP A 191 2.65 1.94 -13.52
CA ASP A 191 1.44 2.74 -13.75
C ASP A 191 1.67 4.20 -13.36
N THR A 192 1.93 5.05 -14.36
CA THR A 192 2.11 6.50 -14.17
C THR A 192 0.80 7.28 -14.31
N ILE A 193 -0.31 6.61 -14.62
CA ILE A 193 -1.62 7.26 -14.81
C ILE A 193 -2.34 7.40 -13.46
N ASN A 194 -2.29 6.33 -12.66
CA ASN A 194 -2.97 6.27 -11.37
C ASN A 194 -2.06 6.59 -10.19
N PHE A 195 -0.78 6.90 -10.43
CA PHE A 195 0.18 7.23 -9.39
C PHE A 195 0.96 8.51 -9.71
N ALA A 196 1.29 9.25 -8.67
CA ALA A 196 2.20 10.39 -8.72
C ALA A 196 3.23 10.34 -7.58
N THR A 197 4.38 10.98 -7.81
CA THR A 197 5.50 11.03 -6.84
C THR A 197 6.08 12.44 -6.73
N ASP A 198 5.26 13.45 -6.97
CA ASP A 198 5.64 14.85 -7.14
C ASP A 198 5.42 15.70 -5.88
N ASP A 199 5.14 15.09 -4.73
CA ASP A 199 5.15 15.82 -3.47
C ASP A 199 6.59 16.03 -2.93
N PRO A 200 6.83 16.94 -1.97
CA PRO A 200 8.18 17.31 -1.55
C PRO A 200 9.05 16.16 -1.01
N HIS A 201 8.45 15.05 -0.57
CA HIS A 201 9.17 13.86 -0.11
C HIS A 201 9.16 12.70 -1.10
N ASN A 202 8.63 12.92 -2.32
CA ASN A 202 8.47 11.88 -3.34
C ASN A 202 7.71 10.65 -2.79
N ASN A 203 6.67 10.89 -1.99
CA ASN A 203 5.76 9.84 -1.59
C ASN A 203 5.04 9.29 -2.82
N ILE A 204 4.64 8.04 -2.76
CA ILE A 204 3.87 7.42 -3.85
C ILE A 204 2.40 7.58 -3.52
N ARG A 205 1.66 8.31 -4.34
CA ARG A 205 0.25 8.61 -4.11
C ARG A 205 -0.62 8.06 -5.21
N TYR A 206 -1.76 7.48 -4.86
CA TYR A 206 -2.82 7.25 -5.83
C TYR A 206 -3.46 8.57 -6.22
N ILE A 207 -3.75 8.75 -7.51
CA ILE A 207 -4.34 9.98 -8.04
C ILE A 207 -5.56 9.68 -8.92
N GLY A 208 -6.46 10.65 -9.05
CA GLY A 208 -7.59 10.60 -9.97
C GLY A 208 -8.95 10.46 -9.28
N ALA A 209 -10.02 10.54 -10.07
CA ALA A 209 -11.39 10.49 -9.56
C ALA A 209 -11.76 9.14 -8.94
N ASN A 210 -11.24 8.05 -9.50
CA ASN A 210 -11.54 6.70 -9.02
C ASN A 210 -10.42 5.72 -9.35
N PRO A 211 -9.22 5.87 -8.76
CA PRO A 211 -8.13 4.92 -8.96
C PRO A 211 -8.46 3.57 -8.31
N ASN A 212 -7.77 2.52 -8.75
CA ASN A 212 -7.87 1.17 -8.18
C ASN A 212 -7.08 1.08 -6.86
N ASN A 213 -7.60 1.72 -5.81
CA ASN A 213 -6.98 1.82 -4.50
C ASN A 213 -7.91 1.40 -3.34
N TYR A 214 -9.00 0.71 -3.65
CA TYR A 214 -9.85 0.14 -2.62
C TYR A 214 -9.16 -1.02 -1.92
N VAL A 215 -9.32 -1.08 -0.62
CA VAL A 215 -8.81 -2.15 0.24
C VAL A 215 -9.88 -2.54 1.25
N TYR A 216 -10.04 -3.84 1.49
CA TYR A 216 -10.83 -4.34 2.60
C TYR A 216 -10.08 -4.14 3.90
N PHE A 217 -10.72 -3.44 4.83
CA PHE A 217 -10.19 -3.23 6.16
C PHE A 217 -11.31 -3.29 7.19
N ASN A 218 -10.98 -3.34 8.48
CA ASN A 218 -11.96 -3.53 9.56
C ASN A 218 -12.89 -4.72 9.30
N CYS A 219 -12.30 -5.87 8.94
CA CYS A 219 -13.04 -7.09 8.68
C CYS A 219 -13.44 -7.79 9.98
N SER A 220 -14.62 -8.41 10.03
CA SER A 220 -14.97 -9.34 11.10
C SER A 220 -14.19 -10.66 10.98
N ASP A 221 -13.81 -11.02 9.75
CA ASP A 221 -13.02 -12.19 9.42
C ASP A 221 -12.06 -11.89 8.26
N TYR A 222 -10.76 -11.87 8.53
CA TYR A 222 -9.72 -11.63 7.53
C TYR A 222 -9.41 -12.86 6.66
N SER A 223 -9.90 -14.05 7.04
CA SER A 223 -9.80 -15.24 6.18
C SER A 223 -10.88 -15.27 5.08
N ASN A 224 -11.94 -14.46 5.24
CA ASN A 224 -13.05 -14.35 4.28
C ASN A 224 -13.41 -12.87 4.06
N GLN A 225 -12.56 -12.14 3.35
CA GLN A 225 -12.73 -10.71 3.10
C GLN A 225 -13.71 -10.47 1.96
N SER A 226 -14.79 -9.74 2.24
CA SER A 226 -15.87 -9.43 1.30
C SER A 226 -16.65 -8.18 1.75
N ASP A 227 -17.53 -7.65 0.92
CA ASP A 227 -18.40 -6.51 1.27
C ASP A 227 -19.29 -6.79 2.51
N SER A 228 -19.57 -8.05 2.83
CA SER A 228 -20.37 -8.41 4.01
C SER A 228 -19.56 -8.54 5.30
N THR A 229 -18.28 -8.79 5.22
CA THR A 229 -17.40 -8.99 6.38
C THR A 229 -16.50 -7.81 6.68
N CYS A 230 -16.18 -7.00 5.68
CA CYS A 230 -15.22 -5.90 5.76
C CYS A 230 -15.85 -4.54 5.45
N GLU A 231 -15.15 -3.49 5.80
CA GLU A 231 -15.39 -2.14 5.30
C GLU A 231 -14.48 -1.86 4.12
N LYS A 232 -14.92 -0.99 3.20
CA LYS A 232 -14.06 -0.45 2.15
C LYS A 232 -13.30 0.75 2.68
N TRP A 233 -12.00 0.69 2.51
CA TRP A 233 -11.08 1.78 2.75
C TRP A 233 -10.36 2.12 1.45
N ARG A 234 -9.69 3.26 1.40
CA ARG A 234 -8.89 3.69 0.24
C ARG A 234 -7.44 3.79 0.67
N ILE A 235 -6.53 3.29 -0.15
CA ILE A 235 -5.10 3.52 0.03
C ILE A 235 -4.79 4.93 -0.51
N ILE A 236 -4.28 5.83 0.34
CA ILE A 236 -3.80 7.15 -0.09
C ILE A 236 -2.46 6.98 -0.81
N GLY A 237 -1.56 6.19 -0.25
CA GLY A 237 -0.26 5.96 -0.86
C GLY A 237 0.75 5.36 0.09
N VAL A 238 2.01 5.34 -0.35
CA VAL A 238 3.17 4.99 0.47
C VAL A 238 3.89 6.27 0.88
N PHE A 239 3.97 6.50 2.16
CA PHE A 239 4.66 7.66 2.74
C PHE A 239 6.02 7.25 3.25
N LYS A 240 7.05 7.95 2.79
CA LYS A 240 8.44 7.62 3.08
C LYS A 240 8.89 8.15 4.43
N ASN A 241 9.72 7.35 5.12
CA ASN A 241 10.36 7.73 6.37
C ASN A 241 9.37 8.20 7.45
N VAL A 242 8.19 7.59 7.55
CA VAL A 242 7.22 7.89 8.61
C VAL A 242 7.84 7.58 9.95
N VAL A 243 7.80 8.55 10.86
CA VAL A 243 8.36 8.40 12.20
C VAL A 243 7.37 7.62 13.06
N LYS A 244 7.78 6.47 13.58
CA LYS A 244 6.99 5.67 14.52
C LYS A 244 7.17 6.17 15.96
N VAL A 245 6.28 5.79 16.84
CA VAL A 245 6.33 6.21 18.26
C VAL A 245 7.57 5.68 18.97
N ASP A 246 8.17 4.60 18.50
CA ASP A 246 9.45 4.07 19.00
C ASP A 246 10.69 4.85 18.49
N GLY A 247 10.49 5.89 17.69
CA GLY A 247 11.54 6.74 17.11
C GLY A 247 12.16 6.18 15.82
N THR A 248 11.82 4.97 15.40
CA THR A 248 12.28 4.42 14.12
C THR A 248 11.52 5.04 12.96
N LYS A 249 12.08 4.93 11.75
CA LYS A 249 11.46 5.44 10.52
C LYS A 249 11.22 4.29 9.55
N GLU A 250 10.08 4.32 8.89
CA GLU A 250 9.71 3.27 7.94
C GLU A 250 8.82 3.84 6.83
N ASP A 251 8.87 3.23 5.64
CA ASP A 251 7.94 3.54 4.56
C ASP A 251 6.63 2.79 4.82
N LEU A 252 5.54 3.53 5.02
CA LEU A 252 4.27 2.99 5.46
C LEU A 252 3.14 3.35 4.50
N VAL A 253 2.20 2.42 4.33
CA VAL A 253 0.95 2.64 3.59
C VAL A 253 -0.04 3.41 4.47
N LYS A 254 -0.51 4.56 3.98
CA LYS A 254 -1.59 5.33 4.59
C LYS A 254 -2.92 4.95 3.97
N ILE A 255 -3.90 4.65 4.81
CA ILE A 255 -5.26 4.33 4.40
C ILE A 255 -6.27 5.30 5.02
N ILE A 256 -7.41 5.47 4.38
CA ILE A 256 -8.54 6.27 4.87
C ILE A 256 -9.85 5.50 4.64
N ARG A 257 -10.76 5.56 5.59
CA ARG A 257 -12.09 4.95 5.42
C ARG A 257 -12.83 5.62 4.24
N ASP A 258 -13.45 4.83 3.36
CA ASP A 258 -14.12 5.39 2.17
C ASP A 258 -15.36 6.21 2.56
N ASP A 259 -16.16 5.76 3.51
CA ASP A 259 -17.31 6.48 4.04
C ASP A 259 -17.03 7.15 5.38
N ALA A 260 -17.75 8.22 5.69
CA ALA A 260 -17.68 8.86 7.00
C ALA A 260 -18.31 7.98 8.09
N ILE A 261 -17.83 8.12 9.32
CA ILE A 261 -18.44 7.49 10.51
C ILE A 261 -19.56 8.36 11.12
N GLY A 262 -19.77 9.53 10.58
CA GLY A 262 -20.76 10.53 11.00
C GLY A 262 -20.21 11.94 10.98
N ASN A 263 -21.07 12.90 11.28
CA ASN A 263 -20.69 14.30 11.49
C ASN A 263 -20.36 14.49 12.97
N LEU A 264 -19.10 14.81 13.28
CA LEU A 264 -18.61 14.98 14.64
C LEU A 264 -17.94 16.33 14.82
N VAL A 265 -17.94 16.82 16.05
CA VAL A 265 -17.14 17.98 16.46
C VAL A 265 -15.67 17.58 16.46
N TRP A 266 -14.80 18.45 15.93
CA TRP A 266 -13.36 18.19 15.89
C TRP A 266 -12.71 18.38 17.27
N GLY A 267 -12.94 19.53 17.90
CA GLY A 267 -12.41 19.87 19.22
C GLY A 267 -13.47 20.49 20.09
N ASP A 268 -13.91 19.78 21.11
CA ASP A 268 -14.84 20.27 22.11
C ASP A 268 -14.08 20.47 23.43
N ASN A 269 -14.01 21.73 23.87
CA ASN A 269 -13.45 22.06 25.16
C ASN A 269 -14.58 22.44 26.14
N THR A 270 -15.13 21.44 26.80
CA THR A 270 -16.23 21.64 27.76
C THR A 270 -15.89 22.59 28.92
N ALA A 271 -14.62 22.71 29.28
CA ALA A 271 -14.17 23.59 30.37
C ALA A 271 -14.12 25.08 29.97
N THR A 272 -13.65 25.37 28.75
CA THR A 272 -13.61 26.73 28.20
C THR A 272 -14.97 27.20 27.69
N ASP A 273 -15.79 26.30 27.20
CA ASP A 273 -17.15 26.59 26.76
C ASP A 273 -18.06 27.10 27.90
N THR A 274 -17.88 26.55 29.12
CA THR A 274 -18.67 27.03 30.28
C THR A 274 -18.34 28.48 30.63
N GLN A 275 -17.09 28.90 30.46
CA GLN A 275 -16.71 30.31 30.71
C GLN A 275 -17.11 31.21 29.57
N ASN A 276 -16.98 30.79 28.31
CA ASN A 276 -17.43 31.58 27.16
C ASN A 276 -18.94 31.70 27.08
N VAL A 277 -19.66 30.66 27.44
CA VAL A 277 -21.13 30.68 27.53
C VAL A 277 -21.62 31.65 28.63
N ASN A 278 -20.94 31.70 29.77
CA ASN A 278 -21.27 32.64 30.85
C ASN A 278 -20.96 34.09 30.48
N ASN A 279 -20.00 34.33 29.58
CA ASN A 279 -19.64 35.67 29.13
C ASN A 279 -20.46 36.17 27.93
N SER A 280 -21.21 35.31 27.23
CA SER A 280 -21.82 35.62 25.93
C SER A 280 -23.34 35.82 25.95
N LYS A 281 -24.00 35.99 27.07
CA LYS A 281 -25.48 36.22 27.16
C LYS A 281 -26.33 35.07 26.59
N LEU A 282 -25.88 33.82 26.64
CA LEU A 282 -26.70 32.68 26.27
C LEU A 282 -27.88 32.49 27.23
N ASP A 283 -29.05 32.26 26.67
CA ASP A 283 -30.25 31.96 27.42
C ASP A 283 -30.02 30.70 28.31
N THR A 284 -30.29 30.83 29.60
CA THR A 284 -30.20 29.77 30.61
C THR A 284 -30.92 28.48 30.19
N LYS A 285 -31.87 28.58 29.28
CA LYS A 285 -32.66 27.48 28.73
C LYS A 285 -31.84 26.61 27.78
N LEU A 286 -30.93 27.19 26.99
CA LEU A 286 -29.98 26.47 26.10
C LEU A 286 -28.90 25.79 26.90
N LEU A 287 -28.42 26.40 27.99
CA LEU A 287 -27.46 25.83 28.91
C LEU A 287 -28.01 24.58 29.61
N ASN A 288 -29.26 24.63 30.07
CA ASN A 288 -29.94 23.52 30.74
C ASN A 288 -30.23 22.34 29.79
N LEU A 289 -30.55 22.64 28.53
CA LEU A 289 -30.68 21.63 27.49
C LEU A 289 -29.34 20.92 27.21
N ARG A 290 -28.24 21.64 27.14
CA ARG A 290 -26.91 21.07 26.95
C ARG A 290 -26.47 20.17 28.13
N GLN A 291 -26.73 20.57 29.36
CA GLN A 291 -26.45 19.75 30.55
C GLN A 291 -27.32 18.50 30.65
N SER A 292 -28.58 18.54 30.18
CA SER A 292 -29.46 17.37 30.24
C SER A 292 -29.15 16.33 29.17
N PHE A 293 -28.43 16.66 28.09
CA PHE A 293 -28.03 15.74 27.00
C PHE A 293 -26.59 15.29 27.08
N SER A 294 -25.87 15.57 28.16
CA SER A 294 -24.42 15.42 28.29
C SER A 294 -23.87 13.98 28.24
N THR A 295 -24.72 12.97 28.18
CA THR A 295 -24.22 11.61 28.32
C THR A 295 -24.33 10.73 27.09
N ASN A 296 -25.18 10.99 26.09
CA ASN A 296 -25.26 10.06 24.95
C ASN A 296 -25.83 10.59 23.62
N TYR A 297 -26.25 11.87 23.50
CA TYR A 297 -26.75 12.41 22.25
C TYR A 297 -26.15 13.78 21.93
N LYS A 298 -25.38 13.88 20.84
CA LYS A 298 -25.00 15.19 20.27
C LYS A 298 -26.19 15.70 19.47
N VAL A 299 -26.90 16.69 20.00
CA VAL A 299 -27.91 17.39 19.25
C VAL A 299 -27.20 18.40 18.34
N GLU A 300 -27.45 18.34 17.04
CA GLU A 300 -27.00 19.34 16.08
C GLU A 300 -27.74 20.66 16.34
N PHE A 301 -27.13 21.53 17.11
CA PHE A 301 -27.53 22.93 17.13
C PHE A 301 -26.62 23.69 16.16
N MET A 302 -27.19 24.21 15.11
CA MET A 302 -26.61 25.31 14.34
C MET A 302 -26.61 26.54 15.24
N ALA A 303 -25.52 26.76 15.96
CA ALA A 303 -25.36 28.02 16.69
C ALA A 303 -25.03 29.13 15.70
N PRO A 304 -25.49 30.36 15.96
CA PRO A 304 -25.05 31.54 15.20
C PRO A 304 -23.51 31.62 15.24
N ASP A 305 -22.91 32.04 14.14
CA ASP A 305 -21.47 32.19 13.96
C ASP A 305 -20.81 32.79 15.22
N GLY A 306 -19.89 32.03 15.84
CA GLY A 306 -19.06 32.48 16.94
C GLY A 306 -19.25 31.79 18.30
N TYR A 307 -20.19 30.87 18.46
CA TYR A 307 -20.49 30.28 19.78
C TYR A 307 -19.82 28.92 20.08
N PHE A 308 -19.23 28.23 19.09
CA PHE A 308 -18.52 26.99 19.30
C PHE A 308 -17.05 27.12 18.87
N ASN A 309 -16.31 27.85 19.67
CA ASN A 309 -14.86 27.97 19.49
C ASN A 309 -14.12 26.86 20.22
N GLY A 310 -14.34 25.61 19.85
CA GLY A 310 -13.50 24.52 20.34
C GLY A 310 -12.02 24.80 20.03
N THR A 311 -11.10 24.24 20.82
CA THR A 311 -9.66 24.36 20.51
C THR A 311 -9.29 23.52 19.29
N ASN A 312 -8.41 24.05 18.45
CA ASN A 312 -7.83 23.34 17.31
C ASN A 312 -6.52 22.63 17.65
N ASP A 313 -6.28 22.30 18.92
CA ASP A 313 -5.20 21.44 19.36
C ASP A 313 -5.63 19.97 19.32
N TRP A 314 -5.08 19.22 18.34
CA TRP A 314 -5.41 17.80 18.19
C TRP A 314 -5.05 16.97 19.42
N SER A 315 -3.99 17.32 20.14
CA SER A 315 -3.52 16.56 21.30
C SER A 315 -4.58 16.50 22.42
N THR A 316 -5.51 17.47 22.46
CA THR A 316 -6.58 17.56 23.44
C THR A 316 -7.99 17.48 22.83
N ALA A 317 -8.09 17.28 21.51
CA ALA A 317 -9.35 17.29 20.79
C ALA A 317 -10.26 16.12 21.18
N SER A 318 -11.55 16.39 21.33
CA SER A 318 -12.56 15.35 21.62
C SER A 318 -12.64 14.30 20.52
N LEU A 319 -12.46 14.70 19.25
CA LEU A 319 -12.43 13.78 18.12
C LEU A 319 -11.24 12.81 18.20
N GLN A 320 -10.06 13.31 18.57
CA GLN A 320 -8.89 12.49 18.82
C GLN A 320 -9.17 11.41 19.89
N ALA A 321 -9.78 11.82 21.00
CA ALA A 321 -10.14 10.92 22.10
C ALA A 321 -11.18 9.85 21.66
N ILE A 322 -12.16 10.21 20.83
CA ILE A 322 -13.13 9.27 20.25
C ILE A 322 -12.43 8.28 19.33
N LEU A 323 -11.62 8.75 18.38
CA LEU A 323 -10.99 7.91 17.36
C LEU A 323 -9.99 6.91 17.97
N ASN A 324 -9.23 7.32 18.96
CA ASN A 324 -8.24 6.47 19.64
C ASN A 324 -8.76 5.79 20.92
N GLY A 325 -9.99 6.13 21.32
CA GLY A 325 -10.72 5.52 22.43
C GLY A 325 -11.80 4.57 21.94
N SER A 326 -13.06 5.00 22.00
CA SER A 326 -14.22 4.15 21.71
C SER A 326 -14.24 3.56 20.30
N TYR A 327 -13.81 4.33 19.28
CA TYR A 327 -13.73 3.85 17.90
C TYR A 327 -12.66 2.76 17.76
N TYR A 328 -11.43 3.01 18.22
CA TYR A 328 -10.34 2.03 18.18
C TYR A 328 -10.67 0.78 19.01
N ASN A 329 -11.28 0.95 20.18
CA ASN A 329 -11.58 -0.15 21.10
C ASN A 329 -12.85 -0.95 20.78
N GLY A 330 -13.57 -0.59 19.72
CA GLY A 330 -14.73 -1.34 19.22
C GLY A 330 -16.05 -1.03 19.93
N THR A 331 -16.13 0.08 20.69
CA THR A 331 -17.34 0.46 21.44
C THR A 331 -18.09 1.65 20.81
N TYR A 332 -17.55 2.31 19.80
CA TYR A 332 -18.24 3.38 19.08
C TYR A 332 -19.34 2.79 18.19
N ALA A 333 -20.47 3.47 18.09
CA ALA A 333 -21.68 2.92 17.47
C ALA A 333 -21.55 2.66 15.96
N THR A 334 -20.73 3.44 15.24
CA THR A 334 -20.61 3.34 13.78
C THR A 334 -19.19 3.09 13.35
N GLY A 335 -18.94 1.95 12.70
CA GLY A 335 -17.68 1.63 12.05
C GLY A 335 -16.49 1.43 12.99
N ALA A 336 -16.73 1.25 14.31
CA ALA A 336 -15.67 0.92 15.27
C ALA A 336 -14.93 -0.36 14.88
N PHE A 337 -13.67 -0.47 15.27
CA PHE A 337 -12.87 -1.64 14.91
C PHE A 337 -13.42 -2.93 15.54
N LYS A 338 -13.64 -3.92 14.68
CA LYS A 338 -14.37 -5.15 15.02
C LYS A 338 -13.56 -6.12 15.89
N ASN A 339 -12.22 -6.14 15.72
CA ASN A 339 -11.39 -7.15 16.40
C ASN A 339 -9.93 -6.69 16.57
N ASP A 340 -9.15 -7.54 17.28
CA ASP A 340 -7.73 -7.26 17.53
C ASP A 340 -6.86 -7.36 16.29
N SER A 341 -7.21 -8.18 15.30
CA SER A 341 -6.48 -8.24 14.02
C SER A 341 -6.48 -6.88 13.34
N THR A 342 -7.64 -6.21 13.26
CA THR A 342 -7.74 -4.84 12.75
C THR A 342 -6.90 -3.86 13.56
N ARG A 343 -7.01 -3.91 14.90
CA ARG A 343 -6.24 -3.02 15.79
C ARG A 343 -4.74 -3.24 15.67
N ASN A 344 -4.33 -4.48 15.60
CA ASN A 344 -2.92 -4.88 15.49
C ASN A 344 -2.31 -4.56 14.12
N ALA A 345 -3.13 -4.38 13.08
CA ALA A 345 -2.70 -4.00 11.74
C ALA A 345 -2.26 -2.53 11.63
N ILE A 346 -2.61 -1.69 12.62
CA ILE A 346 -2.32 -0.26 12.58
C ILE A 346 -1.01 0.04 13.30
N GLU A 347 -0.18 0.84 12.64
CA GLU A 347 1.06 1.34 13.22
C GLU A 347 0.80 2.58 14.10
N SER A 348 1.56 2.69 15.17
CA SER A 348 1.60 3.90 16.00
C SER A 348 2.68 4.84 15.48
N VAL A 349 2.27 5.98 14.95
CA VAL A 349 3.17 6.95 14.31
C VAL A 349 3.12 8.32 14.99
N VAL A 350 4.10 9.14 14.70
CA VAL A 350 4.11 10.54 15.11
C VAL A 350 3.45 11.35 13.99
N TRP A 351 2.22 11.80 14.23
CA TRP A 351 1.48 12.67 13.33
C TRP A 351 1.98 14.11 13.44
N ASN A 352 2.16 14.78 12.31
CA ASN A 352 2.51 16.19 12.27
C ASN A 352 1.26 17.06 12.50
N LEU A 353 1.39 18.10 13.30
CA LEU A 353 0.27 18.99 13.66
C LEU A 353 0.57 20.47 13.34
N GLY A 354 1.54 20.73 12.48
CA GLY A 354 1.80 22.09 12.01
C GLY A 354 0.57 22.68 11.33
N GLY A 355 0.34 23.98 11.51
CA GLY A 355 -0.85 24.67 11.05
C GLY A 355 -0.62 25.50 9.78
N ALA A 356 -1.62 25.53 8.92
CA ALA A 356 -1.69 26.41 7.75
C ALA A 356 -2.39 27.73 8.09
N ASN A 357 -2.42 28.71 7.19
CA ASN A 357 -2.92 30.04 7.51
C ASN A 357 -4.00 30.58 6.55
N GLY A 358 -4.16 30.03 5.34
CA GLY A 358 -5.14 30.55 4.39
C GLY A 358 -5.32 29.73 3.13
N ASN A 359 -4.97 30.31 2.00
CA ASN A 359 -5.18 29.73 0.67
C ASN A 359 -3.86 29.13 0.14
N GLU A 360 -3.31 28.17 0.85
CA GLU A 360 -2.10 27.46 0.46
C GLU A 360 -2.37 26.47 -0.67
N THR A 361 -1.39 26.27 -1.53
CA THR A 361 -1.30 25.16 -2.49
C THR A 361 -1.10 23.83 -1.76
N ALA A 362 -1.22 22.70 -2.46
CA ALA A 362 -0.94 21.38 -1.88
C ALA A 362 0.48 21.30 -1.28
N SER A 363 1.48 21.89 -1.94
CA SER A 363 2.87 21.90 -1.49
C SER A 363 3.09 22.78 -0.26
N GLU A 364 2.46 23.95 -0.22
CA GLU A 364 2.54 24.86 0.92
C GLU A 364 1.84 24.27 2.14
N ASN A 365 0.66 23.63 1.97
CA ASN A 365 0.01 22.87 3.03
C ASN A 365 0.91 21.74 3.54
N TYR A 366 1.52 20.96 2.62
CA TYR A 366 2.45 19.88 2.99
C TYR A 366 3.61 20.38 3.86
N ALA A 367 4.18 21.53 3.53
CA ALA A 367 5.25 22.14 4.30
C ALA A 367 4.75 22.68 5.65
N ALA A 368 3.60 23.33 5.68
CA ALA A 368 2.99 23.87 6.89
C ALA A 368 2.65 22.77 7.90
N GLU A 369 2.01 21.69 7.45
CA GLU A 369 1.65 20.51 8.26
C GLU A 369 2.84 19.90 8.98
N ARG A 370 4.02 19.91 8.35
CA ARG A 370 5.29 19.38 8.89
C ARG A 370 6.16 20.42 9.54
N GLY A 371 5.69 21.65 9.56
CA GLY A 371 6.32 22.77 10.24
C GLY A 371 6.03 22.80 11.74
N THR A 372 6.57 23.81 12.39
CA THR A 372 6.36 24.04 13.82
C THR A 372 5.50 25.27 14.11
N THR A 373 4.91 25.88 13.07
CA THR A 373 4.01 27.03 13.23
C THR A 373 2.65 26.52 13.63
N VAL A 374 2.24 26.86 14.83
CA VAL A 374 0.92 26.54 15.42
C VAL A 374 0.41 27.76 16.18
N TYR A 375 -0.86 27.74 16.58
CA TYR A 375 -1.39 28.77 17.44
C TYR A 375 -0.86 28.60 18.88
N SER A 376 -0.23 29.65 19.41
CA SER A 376 0.29 29.69 20.80
C SER A 376 1.16 28.44 21.13
N GLU A 377 0.83 27.74 22.20
CA GLU A 377 1.54 26.57 22.71
C GLU A 377 0.93 25.23 22.27
N HIS A 378 0.13 25.21 21.19
CA HIS A 378 -0.42 23.97 20.67
C HIS A 378 0.67 22.99 20.24
N ALA A 379 0.39 21.71 20.36
CA ALA A 379 1.33 20.67 19.97
C ALA A 379 1.64 20.70 18.47
N THR A 380 2.89 20.52 18.08
CA THR A 380 3.33 20.43 16.68
C THR A 380 3.38 19.00 16.17
N THR A 381 3.28 18.03 17.07
CA THR A 381 3.24 16.59 16.76
C THR A 381 2.38 15.85 17.78
N TRP A 382 1.87 14.69 17.38
CA TRP A 382 1.10 13.83 18.28
C TRP A 382 1.39 12.35 17.99
N PRO A 383 1.78 11.56 19.01
CA PRO A 383 1.96 10.11 18.86
C PRO A 383 0.62 9.39 18.96
N GLY A 384 0.24 8.65 17.93
CA GLY A 384 -1.02 7.92 17.96
C GLY A 384 -1.28 7.05 16.75
N ARG A 385 -2.45 6.44 16.70
CA ARG A 385 -2.81 5.42 15.70
C ARG A 385 -3.73 5.96 14.63
N ILE A 386 -4.79 6.66 15.01
CA ILE A 386 -5.85 7.11 14.10
C ILE A 386 -5.94 8.62 14.15
N ALA A 387 -5.88 9.23 12.98
CA ALA A 387 -6.10 10.65 12.79
C ALA A 387 -6.99 10.89 11.56
N LEU A 388 -6.80 12.00 10.88
CA LEU A 388 -7.52 12.40 9.69
C LEU A 388 -6.54 12.58 8.51
N MET A 389 -7.06 12.72 7.30
CA MET A 389 -6.25 13.16 6.17
C MET A 389 -5.77 14.61 6.39
N TYR A 390 -4.72 14.97 5.70
CA TYR A 390 -4.26 16.36 5.61
C TYR A 390 -4.89 17.08 4.40
N PRO A 391 -4.98 18.42 4.39
CA PRO A 391 -5.24 19.18 3.17
C PRO A 391 -4.30 18.81 2.03
N SER A 392 -3.01 18.57 2.32
CA SER A 392 -2.05 18.13 1.32
C SER A 392 -2.34 16.74 0.76
N ASP A 393 -2.94 15.82 1.53
CA ASP A 393 -3.37 14.52 0.99
C ASP A 393 -4.41 14.75 -0.10
N TYR A 394 -5.45 15.55 0.21
CA TYR A 394 -6.48 15.92 -0.74
C TYR A 394 -5.91 16.62 -1.97
N GLY A 395 -5.08 17.66 -1.79
CA GLY A 395 -4.56 18.42 -2.93
C GLY A 395 -3.66 17.61 -3.86
N TYR A 396 -2.88 16.66 -3.32
CA TYR A 396 -1.99 15.82 -4.13
C TYR A 396 -2.67 14.62 -4.79
N ASP A 397 -3.90 14.27 -4.42
CA ASP A 397 -4.55 13.08 -4.97
C ASP A 397 -5.35 13.36 -6.26
N THR A 398 -5.43 14.63 -6.69
CA THR A 398 -6.02 14.97 -8.00
C THR A 398 -5.14 14.49 -9.15
N SER A 399 -5.76 14.06 -10.24
CA SER A 399 -5.09 13.87 -11.55
C SER A 399 -5.20 15.11 -12.45
N GLY A 400 -6.09 16.06 -12.12
CA GLY A 400 -6.58 17.01 -13.11
C GLY A 400 -7.24 16.28 -14.28
N ASN A 401 -7.40 16.96 -15.41
CA ASN A 401 -7.92 16.38 -16.67
C ASN A 401 -7.24 17.00 -17.89
N SER A 402 -7.80 16.77 -19.09
CA SER A 402 -7.27 17.33 -20.34
C SER A 402 -7.47 18.85 -20.49
N THR A 403 -8.41 19.45 -19.73
CA THR A 403 -8.67 20.90 -19.75
C THR A 403 -7.82 21.64 -18.71
N THR A 404 -7.73 21.08 -17.52
CA THR A 404 -6.90 21.60 -16.43
C THR A 404 -6.03 20.45 -15.92
N ASP A 405 -4.78 20.43 -16.32
CA ASP A 405 -3.85 19.36 -15.97
C ASP A 405 -3.47 19.39 -14.48
N ARG A 406 -2.86 18.31 -14.03
CA ARG A 406 -2.41 18.15 -12.65
C ARG A 406 -1.50 19.29 -12.18
N ALA A 407 -0.53 19.69 -13.00
CA ALA A 407 0.41 20.75 -12.63
C ALA A 407 -0.31 22.08 -12.41
N THR A 408 -1.28 22.41 -13.26
CA THR A 408 -2.15 23.58 -13.11
C THR A 408 -2.99 23.48 -11.82
N CYS A 409 -3.55 22.32 -11.50
CA CYS A 409 -4.28 22.09 -10.24
C CYS A 409 -3.38 22.32 -9.03
N LEU A 410 -2.19 21.72 -9.01
CA LEU A 410 -1.24 21.84 -7.91
C LEU A 410 -0.68 23.25 -7.69
N SER A 411 -0.72 24.09 -8.75
CA SER A 411 -0.32 25.50 -8.65
C SER A 411 -1.38 26.41 -8.02
N LYS A 412 -2.61 25.92 -7.85
CA LYS A 412 -3.71 26.68 -7.26
C LYS A 412 -3.75 26.51 -5.74
N GLY A 413 -4.05 27.58 -5.02
CA GLY A 413 -4.43 27.47 -3.61
C GLY A 413 -5.69 26.62 -3.46
N LEU A 414 -5.72 25.71 -2.49
CA LEU A 414 -6.82 24.76 -2.31
C LEU A 414 -8.16 25.43 -1.96
N TYR A 415 -8.14 26.65 -1.40
CA TYR A 415 -9.36 27.43 -1.18
C TYR A 415 -10.08 27.74 -2.50
N ASN A 416 -9.35 28.00 -3.57
CA ASN A 416 -9.89 28.35 -4.88
C ASN A 416 -10.34 27.15 -5.71
N TRP A 417 -10.31 25.95 -5.16
CA TRP A 417 -10.75 24.74 -5.88
C TRP A 417 -12.26 24.67 -6.06
N ASP A 418 -13.05 25.44 -5.31
CA ASP A 418 -14.50 25.58 -5.53
C ASP A 418 -14.85 26.07 -6.95
N SER A 419 -13.98 26.86 -7.56
CA SER A 419 -14.08 27.34 -8.94
C SER A 419 -13.28 26.49 -9.95
N ALA A 420 -12.63 25.40 -9.51
CA ALA A 420 -11.77 24.52 -10.30
C ALA A 420 -12.26 23.07 -10.29
N SER A 421 -13.46 22.85 -10.85
CA SER A 421 -14.12 21.53 -10.85
C SER A 421 -13.26 20.42 -11.45
N ASP A 422 -12.41 20.73 -12.42
CA ASP A 422 -11.49 19.79 -13.02
C ASP A 422 -10.44 19.26 -12.03
N CYS A 423 -10.13 20.01 -10.97
CA CYS A 423 -9.19 19.61 -9.94
C CYS A 423 -9.87 18.72 -8.90
N TYR A 424 -10.95 19.22 -8.24
CA TYR A 424 -11.57 18.45 -7.15
C TYR A 424 -12.40 17.26 -7.63
N SER A 425 -13.01 17.31 -8.82
CA SER A 425 -13.78 16.17 -9.36
C SER A 425 -12.88 15.02 -9.83
N ASN A 426 -11.59 15.27 -10.01
CA ASN A 426 -10.58 14.27 -10.35
C ASN A 426 -9.70 13.91 -9.14
N ASP A 427 -10.28 13.96 -7.96
CA ASP A 427 -9.68 13.61 -6.68
C ASP A 427 -10.64 12.69 -5.90
N TYR A 428 -10.25 11.44 -5.66
CA TYR A 428 -11.11 10.44 -5.01
C TYR A 428 -11.33 10.73 -3.51
N LEU A 429 -10.53 11.60 -2.90
CA LEU A 429 -10.77 12.04 -1.52
C LEU A 429 -11.91 13.05 -1.43
N TYR A 430 -12.24 13.72 -2.54
CA TYR A 430 -13.42 14.58 -2.60
C TYR A 430 -14.72 13.77 -2.44
N LYS A 431 -15.64 14.29 -1.68
CA LYS A 431 -16.99 13.73 -1.50
C LYS A 431 -18.03 14.81 -1.73
N SER A 432 -18.83 14.67 -2.79
CA SER A 432 -19.84 15.67 -3.19
C SER A 432 -21.02 15.82 -2.22
N GLY A 433 -21.21 14.89 -1.29
CA GLY A 433 -22.36 14.85 -0.38
C GLY A 433 -22.18 15.59 0.94
N TYR A 434 -20.95 15.89 1.35
CA TYR A 434 -20.64 16.48 2.66
C TYR A 434 -19.26 17.13 2.71
N GLY A 435 -19.11 18.14 3.57
CA GLY A 435 -17.78 18.61 3.97
C GLY A 435 -17.12 17.64 4.94
N GLN A 436 -15.79 17.53 4.92
CA GLN A 436 -15.08 16.58 5.73
C GLN A 436 -13.87 17.20 6.44
N TRP A 437 -13.69 16.85 7.71
CA TRP A 437 -12.57 17.32 8.51
C TRP A 437 -11.21 16.85 7.96
N THR A 438 -10.23 17.73 8.11
CA THR A 438 -8.80 17.38 7.99
C THR A 438 -8.11 17.46 9.35
N LEU A 439 -6.83 17.06 9.39
CA LEU A 439 -6.05 17.10 10.63
C LEU A 439 -5.47 18.49 10.92
N THR A 440 -5.32 19.34 9.91
CA THR A 440 -4.52 20.57 9.98
C THR A 440 -5.28 21.71 10.66
N PRO A 441 -4.73 22.29 11.75
CA PRO A 441 -5.30 23.47 12.40
C PRO A 441 -4.92 24.74 11.64
N ARG A 442 -5.66 25.83 11.87
CA ARG A 442 -5.24 27.16 11.47
C ARG A 442 -4.23 27.71 12.48
N SER A 443 -3.07 28.13 12.00
CA SER A 443 -1.96 28.57 12.87
C SER A 443 -2.16 29.98 13.46
N SER A 444 -3.00 30.81 12.86
CA SER A 444 -3.23 32.19 13.29
C SER A 444 -4.37 32.38 14.30
N ASN A 445 -5.10 31.33 14.65
CA ASN A 445 -6.27 31.39 15.54
C ASN A 445 -6.41 30.06 16.29
N SER A 446 -6.92 30.11 17.53
CA SER A 446 -7.06 28.95 18.43
C SER A 446 -8.15 27.97 18.08
N SER A 447 -9.10 28.32 17.21
CA SER A 447 -10.32 27.53 16.98
C SER A 447 -10.42 26.91 15.59
N PRO A 448 -10.17 27.62 14.47
CA PRO A 448 -10.47 27.05 13.16
C PRO A 448 -9.56 25.88 12.78
N VAL A 449 -10.18 24.87 12.17
CA VAL A 449 -9.53 23.70 11.57
C VAL A 449 -9.89 23.67 10.10
N PHE A 450 -8.95 23.24 9.25
CA PHE A 450 -9.22 23.08 7.83
C PHE A 450 -10.12 21.87 7.57
N TYR A 451 -10.98 22.01 6.59
CA TYR A 451 -11.88 20.96 6.11
C TYR A 451 -12.05 21.07 4.59
N VAL A 452 -12.34 19.97 3.94
CA VAL A 452 -12.71 19.97 2.52
C VAL A 452 -14.19 20.31 2.42
N CYS A 453 -14.52 21.38 1.69
CA CYS A 453 -15.89 21.84 1.50
C CYS A 453 -16.68 20.92 0.57
N ILE A 454 -18.00 20.98 0.65
CA ILE A 454 -18.89 20.31 -0.31
C ILE A 454 -18.71 20.81 -1.75
N SER A 455 -18.19 22.03 -1.94
CA SER A 455 -17.86 22.63 -3.24
C SER A 455 -16.43 22.32 -3.71
N GLY A 456 -15.68 21.47 -3.01
CA GLY A 456 -14.31 21.06 -3.38
C GLY A 456 -13.22 22.01 -2.89
N CYS A 457 -13.53 23.12 -2.22
CA CYS A 457 -12.50 23.97 -1.62
C CYS A 457 -11.91 23.35 -0.35
N VAL A 458 -10.74 23.81 0.07
CA VAL A 458 -10.26 23.67 1.45
C VAL A 458 -10.43 25.01 2.15
N SER A 459 -11.28 25.03 3.17
CA SER A 459 -11.54 26.21 3.99
C SER A 459 -11.39 25.87 5.47
N SER A 460 -11.57 26.81 6.37
CA SER A 460 -11.47 26.56 7.81
C SER A 460 -12.72 27.03 8.54
N ILE A 461 -13.18 26.21 9.48
CA ILE A 461 -14.30 26.53 10.39
C ILE A 461 -13.91 26.22 11.83
N GLY A 462 -14.61 26.79 12.79
CA GLY A 462 -14.34 26.55 14.22
C GLY A 462 -14.42 25.07 14.56
N ALA A 463 -13.46 24.57 15.34
CA ALA A 463 -13.35 23.18 15.77
C ALA A 463 -14.58 22.64 16.52
N GLY A 464 -15.41 23.52 17.08
CA GLY A 464 -16.68 23.18 17.71
C GLY A 464 -17.83 22.93 16.74
N ASN A 465 -17.67 23.18 15.43
CA ASN A 465 -18.66 22.81 14.42
C ASN A 465 -18.61 21.32 14.12
N THR A 466 -19.63 20.80 13.45
CA THR A 466 -19.66 19.40 12.99
C THR A 466 -19.31 19.31 11.52
N SER A 467 -18.52 18.31 11.16
CA SER A 467 -18.27 17.91 9.78
C SER A 467 -18.06 16.42 9.70
N ALA A 468 -18.10 15.84 8.51
CA ALA A 468 -17.95 14.42 8.33
C ALA A 468 -16.53 13.97 8.71
N VAL A 469 -16.45 12.81 9.36
CA VAL A 469 -15.21 12.21 9.84
C VAL A 469 -14.90 10.95 9.06
N ARG A 470 -13.77 10.94 8.38
CA ARG A 470 -13.20 9.77 7.72
C ARG A 470 -11.87 9.43 8.40
N PRO A 471 -11.83 8.39 9.25
CA PRO A 471 -10.60 8.01 9.94
C PRO A 471 -9.50 7.62 8.96
N ALA A 472 -8.28 8.06 9.24
CA ALA A 472 -7.07 7.68 8.51
C ALA A 472 -6.06 7.03 9.46
N ALA A 473 -5.28 6.07 8.94
CA ALA A 473 -4.29 5.32 9.69
C ALA A 473 -3.13 4.89 8.80
N PHE A 474 -2.02 4.51 9.42
CA PHE A 474 -0.91 3.84 8.75
C PHE A 474 -0.95 2.34 9.05
N LEU A 475 -0.81 1.52 8.01
CA LEU A 475 -0.68 0.08 8.17
C LEU A 475 0.74 -0.29 8.60
N LYS A 476 0.87 -1.31 9.43
CA LYS A 476 2.17 -1.91 9.75
C LYS A 476 2.81 -2.50 8.50
N SER A 477 4.11 -2.44 8.43
CA SER A 477 4.88 -2.92 7.28
C SER A 477 4.88 -4.44 7.11
N ASN A 478 4.62 -5.22 8.17
CA ASN A 478 4.52 -6.69 8.11
C ASN A 478 3.20 -7.21 7.49
N ILE A 479 2.31 -6.33 7.08
CA ILE A 479 1.09 -6.68 6.36
C ILE A 479 1.42 -6.78 4.87
N SER A 480 0.81 -7.74 4.16
CA SER A 480 0.91 -7.86 2.70
C SER A 480 -0.46 -7.83 2.04
N ILE A 481 -0.47 -7.46 0.75
CA ILE A 481 -1.65 -7.59 -0.10
C ILE A 481 -1.64 -9.01 -0.66
N SER A 482 -2.69 -9.78 -0.38
CA SER A 482 -2.78 -11.20 -0.78
C SER A 482 -3.55 -11.40 -2.08
N GLN A 483 -4.60 -10.60 -2.32
CA GLN A 483 -5.49 -10.71 -3.47
C GLN A 483 -6.12 -9.35 -3.83
N GLY A 484 -6.92 -9.33 -4.90
CA GLY A 484 -7.62 -8.15 -5.38
C GLY A 484 -6.79 -7.32 -6.36
N ASP A 485 -7.45 -6.43 -7.07
CA ASP A 485 -6.86 -5.48 -8.01
C ASP A 485 -7.04 -4.02 -7.61
N GLY A 486 -7.65 -3.80 -6.44
CA GLY A 486 -7.92 -2.47 -5.88
C GLY A 486 -9.12 -1.75 -6.49
N SER A 487 -9.87 -2.38 -7.40
CA SER A 487 -11.12 -1.83 -7.89
C SER A 487 -12.21 -1.87 -6.81
N SER A 488 -13.28 -1.09 -6.97
CA SER A 488 -14.41 -1.09 -6.03
C SER A 488 -15.16 -2.42 -5.98
N SER A 489 -15.09 -3.22 -7.04
CA SER A 489 -15.70 -4.55 -7.13
C SER A 489 -14.78 -5.69 -6.68
N ASN A 490 -13.46 -5.44 -6.62
CA ASN A 490 -12.45 -6.40 -6.20
C ASN A 490 -11.34 -5.69 -5.39
N PRO A 491 -11.67 -5.16 -4.20
CA PRO A 491 -10.71 -4.47 -3.34
C PRO A 491 -9.51 -5.34 -2.98
N TYR A 492 -8.38 -4.74 -2.72
CA TYR A 492 -7.22 -5.46 -2.16
C TYR A 492 -7.60 -6.16 -0.86
N GLN A 493 -7.17 -7.41 -0.72
CA GLN A 493 -7.30 -8.19 0.50
C GLN A 493 -5.98 -8.19 1.25
N LEU A 494 -6.04 -8.04 2.55
CA LEU A 494 -4.86 -7.96 3.40
C LEU A 494 -4.60 -9.29 4.10
N LYS A 495 -3.36 -9.74 4.09
CA LYS A 495 -2.87 -10.79 4.98
C LYS A 495 -2.28 -10.10 6.22
N ILE A 496 -2.99 -10.23 7.32
CA ILE A 496 -2.57 -9.73 8.63
C ILE A 496 -1.89 -10.88 9.36
N GLY A 497 -0.62 -10.68 9.72
CA GLY A 497 0.21 -11.68 10.38
C GLY A 497 -0.19 -11.94 11.84
#